data_9d99bd2ab47f828bf90e88ec807e38c2
#
_entry.id   9d99bd2ab47f828bf90e88ec807e38c2
#
_cell.length_a   1.000
_cell.length_b   1.000
_cell.length_c   1.000
_cell.angle_alpha   90.00
_cell.angle_beta   90.00
_cell.angle_gamma   90.00
#
_symmetry.space_group_name_H-M   'P 1'
#
loop_
_entity.id
_entity.type
_entity.pdbx_description
1 polymer ?
#
loop_
_entity_poly.entity_id
_entity_poly.type
_entity_poly.pdbx_seq_one_letter_code
_entity_poly.pdbx_strand_id
1 'polypeptide(L)'
;AAICVAIVTPAAHAQVFEPHIGDAVPRDVREMYDRGLQYLIKTQSENGDWQGGQQGPGVTGMALMTFLASGEDPNFGIYSNQIRKALRAIIRAQDANTGFMGNSMYHHGFATLALAEAYGAVDERNLWPAGEAANQRSIGAALELAVRAAVTSQ
;
A
#
# COMPACT_ATOMS: atom_id res chain seq x y z
N ALA A 1 28.28 -40.60 48.76
CA ALA A 1 28.79 -39.78 47.67
C ALA A 1 27.60 -39.12 46.96
N ALA A 2 27.44 -37.79 47.11
CA ALA A 2 26.41 -37.03 46.41
C ALA A 2 27.05 -36.42 45.16
N ILE A 3 26.46 -36.74 44.01
CA ILE A 3 26.89 -36.19 42.71
C ILE A 3 26.11 -34.92 42.48
N CYS A 4 26.76 -33.74 42.56
CA CYS A 4 26.21 -32.48 42.11
C CYS A 4 26.30 -32.39 40.59
N VAL A 5 25.17 -32.43 39.92
CA VAL A 5 25.08 -32.14 38.48
C VAL A 5 24.91 -30.62 38.34
N ALA A 6 25.95 -29.97 37.84
CA ALA A 6 25.85 -28.53 37.48
C ALA A 6 25.10 -28.39 36.16
N ILE A 7 23.92 -27.77 36.19
CA ILE A 7 23.15 -27.41 35.00
C ILE A 7 23.76 -26.10 34.46
N VAL A 8 24.49 -26.20 33.37
CA VAL A 8 24.98 -25.04 32.63
C VAL A 8 23.80 -24.55 31.74
N THR A 9 23.15 -23.46 32.17
CA THR A 9 22.16 -22.80 31.31
C THR A 9 22.88 -21.97 30.25
N PRO A 10 22.60 -22.16 28.93
CA PRO A 10 23.16 -21.29 27.93
C PRO A 10 22.62 -19.87 28.12
N ALA A 11 23.51 -18.91 28.21
CA ALA A 11 23.16 -17.50 28.23
C ALA A 11 22.49 -17.15 26.88
N ALA A 12 21.19 -16.85 26.90
CA ALA A 12 20.51 -16.29 25.75
C ALA A 12 21.13 -14.93 25.47
N HIS A 13 21.91 -14.83 24.39
CA HIS A 13 22.37 -13.55 23.89
C HIS A 13 21.14 -12.87 23.27
N ALA A 14 20.54 -11.94 24.01
CA ALA A 14 19.59 -11.00 23.42
C ALA A 14 20.35 -10.22 22.34
N GLN A 15 19.93 -10.39 21.07
CA GLN A 15 20.41 -9.51 20.02
C GLN A 15 19.93 -8.10 20.37
N VAL A 16 20.86 -7.27 20.81
CA VAL A 16 20.62 -5.84 20.98
C VAL A 16 20.43 -5.32 19.56
N PHE A 17 19.19 -4.97 19.21
CA PHE A 17 18.91 -4.21 18.01
C PHE A 17 19.54 -2.84 18.22
N GLU A 18 20.76 -2.64 17.73
CA GLU A 18 21.33 -1.30 17.62
C GLU A 18 20.58 -0.60 16.47
N PRO A 19 19.74 0.41 16.76
CA PRO A 19 19.18 1.20 15.70
C PRO A 19 20.37 1.91 15.02
N HIS A 20 20.68 1.55 13.77
CA HIS A 20 21.61 2.29 12.93
C HIS A 20 20.94 3.63 12.57
N ILE A 21 20.90 4.53 13.57
CA ILE A 21 20.49 5.92 13.36
C ILE A 21 21.68 6.59 12.66
N GLY A 22 21.60 6.66 11.33
CA GLY A 22 22.53 7.51 10.61
C GLY A 22 23.23 6.99 9.36
N ASP A 23 22.97 5.77 8.92
CA ASP A 23 23.37 5.43 7.55
C ASP A 23 22.45 6.18 6.58
N ALA A 24 22.90 7.38 6.21
CA ALA A 24 22.21 8.16 5.21
C ALA A 24 22.11 7.32 3.93
N VAL A 25 20.88 7.11 3.44
CA VAL A 25 20.66 6.44 2.15
C VAL A 25 21.60 7.06 1.12
N PRO A 26 22.45 6.26 0.42
CA PRO A 26 23.37 6.78 -0.58
C PRO A 26 22.67 7.70 -1.57
N ARG A 27 23.35 8.74 -1.99
CA ARG A 27 22.77 9.80 -2.83
C ARG A 27 22.23 9.25 -4.15
N ASP A 28 22.94 8.33 -4.78
CA ASP A 28 22.57 7.69 -6.03
C ASP A 28 21.27 6.84 -5.88
N VAL A 29 21.11 6.16 -4.75
CA VAL A 29 19.87 5.42 -4.43
C VAL A 29 18.71 6.39 -4.27
N ARG A 30 18.88 7.49 -3.57
CA ARG A 30 17.86 8.53 -3.43
C ARG A 30 17.47 9.13 -4.77
N GLU A 31 18.44 9.51 -5.59
CA GLU A 31 18.21 10.05 -6.92
C GLU A 31 17.48 9.05 -7.84
N MET A 32 17.78 7.75 -7.70
CA MET A 32 17.10 6.70 -8.45
C MET A 32 15.64 6.59 -8.01
N TYR A 33 15.38 6.60 -6.71
CA TYR A 33 14.05 6.56 -6.14
C TYR A 33 13.21 7.77 -6.58
N ASP A 34 13.75 8.97 -6.48
CA ASP A 34 13.08 10.21 -6.89
C ASP A 34 12.73 10.20 -8.38
N ARG A 35 13.63 9.70 -9.23
CA ARG A 35 13.33 9.51 -10.66
C ARG A 35 12.21 8.51 -10.90
N GLY A 36 12.15 7.44 -10.11
CA GLY A 36 11.05 6.47 -10.16
C GLY A 36 9.71 7.11 -9.82
N LEU A 37 9.64 7.88 -8.74
CA LEU A 37 8.42 8.62 -8.37
C LEU A 37 8.00 9.63 -9.44
N GLN A 38 8.96 10.38 -10.00
CA GLN A 38 8.68 11.31 -11.10
C GLN A 38 8.15 10.61 -12.36
N TYR A 39 8.67 9.41 -12.67
CA TYR A 39 8.14 8.59 -13.75
C TYR A 39 6.68 8.20 -13.49
N LEU A 40 6.37 7.71 -12.29
CA LEU A 40 5.01 7.36 -11.91
C LEU A 40 4.05 8.55 -11.99
N ILE A 41 4.46 9.75 -11.56
CA ILE A 41 3.65 10.97 -11.71
C ILE A 41 3.31 11.25 -13.17
N LYS A 42 4.33 11.18 -14.05
CA LYS A 42 4.18 11.52 -15.47
C LYS A 42 3.36 10.51 -16.26
N THR A 43 3.33 9.26 -15.80
CA THR A 43 2.67 8.15 -16.50
C THR A 43 1.31 7.78 -15.91
N GLN A 44 0.90 8.38 -14.80
CA GLN A 44 -0.44 8.21 -14.25
C GLN A 44 -1.48 8.77 -15.22
N SER A 45 -2.48 7.97 -15.58
CA SER A 45 -3.58 8.41 -16.43
C SER A 45 -4.49 9.42 -15.72
N GLU A 46 -5.36 10.09 -16.46
CA GLU A 46 -6.37 10.98 -15.88
C GLU A 46 -7.35 10.22 -14.97
N ASN A 47 -7.60 8.95 -15.24
CA ASN A 47 -8.44 8.09 -14.41
C ASN A 47 -7.76 7.65 -13.10
N GLY A 48 -6.45 7.88 -12.97
CA GLY A 48 -5.68 7.59 -11.77
C GLY A 48 -4.97 6.24 -11.78
N ASP A 49 -5.12 5.45 -12.84
CA ASP A 49 -4.45 4.17 -13.04
C ASP A 49 -3.14 4.30 -13.83
N TRP A 50 -2.39 3.21 -13.94
CA TRP A 50 -1.24 3.06 -14.83
C TRP A 50 -1.53 2.01 -15.87
N GLN A 51 -1.37 2.41 -17.12
CA GLN A 51 -1.57 1.56 -18.29
C GLN A 51 -0.23 1.12 -18.87
N GLY A 52 -0.10 -0.13 -19.19
CA GLY A 52 1.12 -0.76 -19.70
C GLY A 52 0.90 -2.25 -19.90
N GLY A 53 1.92 -3.03 -20.20
CA GLY A 53 1.82 -4.44 -20.57
C GLY A 53 1.00 -5.34 -19.63
N GLN A 54 0.97 -5.02 -18.34
CA GLN A 54 0.05 -5.58 -17.35
C GLN A 54 -0.83 -4.45 -16.83
N GLN A 55 -2.09 -4.42 -17.23
CA GLN A 55 -3.05 -3.41 -16.80
C GLN A 55 -3.96 -3.96 -15.70
N GLY A 56 -4.37 -3.11 -14.78
CA GLY A 56 -5.37 -3.47 -13.80
C GLY A 56 -5.09 -2.91 -12.40
N PRO A 57 -6.03 -3.12 -11.47
CA PRO A 57 -6.00 -2.51 -10.14
C PRO A 57 -4.79 -2.92 -9.30
N GLY A 58 -4.18 -4.09 -9.55
CA GLY A 58 -2.96 -4.51 -8.85
C GLY A 58 -1.75 -3.67 -9.22
N VAL A 59 -1.58 -3.29 -10.50
CA VAL A 59 -0.49 -2.39 -10.94
C VAL A 59 -0.68 -1.01 -10.32
N THR A 60 -1.92 -0.51 -10.34
CA THR A 60 -2.28 0.75 -9.66
C THR A 60 -2.01 0.68 -8.16
N GLY A 61 -2.30 -0.47 -7.53
CA GLY A 61 -2.00 -0.72 -6.12
C GLY A 61 -0.51 -0.67 -5.80
N MET A 62 0.35 -1.29 -6.60
CA MET A 62 1.80 -1.23 -6.43
C MET A 62 2.34 0.20 -6.56
N ALA A 63 1.87 0.95 -7.55
CA ALA A 63 2.26 2.35 -7.71
C ALA A 63 1.78 3.22 -6.53
N LEU A 64 0.55 2.99 -6.05
CA LEU A 64 0.03 3.67 -4.84
C LEU A 64 0.90 3.41 -3.62
N MET A 65 1.26 2.15 -3.36
CA MET A 65 2.12 1.79 -2.22
C MET A 65 3.50 2.47 -2.31
N THR A 66 4.04 2.67 -3.53
CA THR A 66 5.30 3.39 -3.72
C THR A 66 5.19 4.85 -3.27
N PHE A 67 4.07 5.52 -3.54
CA PHE A 67 3.82 6.88 -3.06
C PHE A 67 3.59 6.92 -1.54
N LEU A 68 2.85 5.98 -0.97
CA LEU A 68 2.64 5.90 0.48
C LEU A 68 3.95 5.65 1.23
N ALA A 69 4.87 4.89 0.64
CA ALA A 69 6.19 4.61 1.20
C ALA A 69 7.20 5.77 1.04
N SER A 70 6.84 6.86 0.35
CA SER A 70 7.77 7.98 0.08
C SER A 70 8.18 8.77 1.31
N GLY A 71 7.43 8.65 2.42
CA GLY A 71 7.61 9.47 3.62
C GLY A 71 6.92 10.83 3.55
N GLU A 72 6.31 11.17 2.42
CA GLU A 72 5.51 12.39 2.26
C GLU A 72 4.10 12.21 2.87
N ASP A 73 3.53 13.27 3.39
CA ASP A 73 2.17 13.25 3.93
C ASP A 73 1.17 12.88 2.82
N PRO A 74 0.40 11.79 2.96
CA PRO A 74 -0.50 11.32 1.92
C PRO A 74 -1.68 12.27 1.67
N ASN A 75 -1.98 13.17 2.59
CA ASN A 75 -3.11 14.09 2.52
C ASN A 75 -2.74 15.47 1.97
N PHE A 76 -1.55 15.97 2.33
CA PHE A 76 -1.11 17.33 2.02
C PHE A 76 0.25 17.38 1.30
N GLY A 77 0.99 16.27 1.25
CA GLY A 77 2.28 16.19 0.58
C GLY A 77 2.17 16.29 -0.94
N ILE A 78 3.33 16.36 -1.58
CA ILE A 78 3.45 16.59 -3.03
C ILE A 78 2.80 15.49 -3.89
N TYR A 79 2.57 14.30 -3.33
CA TYR A 79 1.96 13.15 -4.00
C TYR A 79 0.47 12.94 -3.64
N SER A 80 -0.10 13.78 -2.81
CA SER A 80 -1.48 13.62 -2.30
C SER A 80 -2.53 13.51 -3.41
N ASN A 81 -2.36 14.24 -4.50
CA ASN A 81 -3.27 14.17 -5.65
C ASN A 81 -3.15 12.82 -6.39
N GLN A 82 -1.94 12.31 -6.60
CA GLN A 82 -1.67 11.01 -7.22
C GLN A 82 -2.24 9.88 -6.39
N ILE A 83 -2.05 9.94 -5.07
CA ILE A 83 -2.59 8.98 -4.10
C ILE A 83 -4.12 8.94 -4.18
N ARG A 84 -4.80 10.09 -4.12
CA ARG A 84 -6.27 10.15 -4.23
C ARG A 84 -6.79 9.63 -5.56
N LYS A 85 -6.13 9.96 -6.67
CA LYS A 85 -6.50 9.46 -8.00
C LYS A 85 -6.37 7.95 -8.07
N ALA A 86 -5.26 7.38 -7.58
CA ALA A 86 -5.02 5.94 -7.57
C ALA A 86 -6.05 5.18 -6.71
N LEU A 87 -6.35 5.70 -5.52
CA LEU A 87 -7.38 5.13 -4.64
C LEU A 87 -8.74 5.08 -5.31
N ARG A 88 -9.16 6.19 -5.95
CA ARG A 88 -10.42 6.22 -6.70
C ARG A 88 -10.44 5.20 -7.83
N ALA A 89 -9.34 5.05 -8.56
CA ALA A 89 -9.23 4.07 -9.62
C ALA A 89 -9.39 2.63 -9.11
N ILE A 90 -8.73 2.28 -8.00
CA ILE A 90 -8.84 0.97 -7.37
C ILE A 90 -10.27 0.70 -6.89
N ILE A 91 -10.89 1.65 -6.18
CA ILE A 91 -12.26 1.50 -5.65
C ILE A 91 -13.28 1.36 -6.78
N ARG A 92 -13.13 2.13 -7.87
CA ARG A 92 -14.00 2.02 -9.06
C ARG A 92 -13.84 0.69 -9.81
N ALA A 93 -12.64 0.10 -9.77
CA ALA A 93 -12.38 -1.20 -10.38
C ALA A 93 -12.92 -2.40 -9.60
N GLN A 94 -13.44 -2.17 -8.38
CA GLN A 94 -13.98 -3.22 -7.54
C GLN A 94 -15.39 -3.60 -7.96
N ASP A 95 -15.64 -4.87 -8.22
CA ASP A 95 -16.99 -5.40 -8.46
C ASP A 95 -17.89 -5.16 -7.24
N ALA A 96 -19.09 -4.64 -7.50
CA ALA A 96 -20.01 -4.22 -6.44
C ALA A 96 -20.60 -5.38 -5.63
N ASN A 97 -20.75 -6.54 -6.24
CA ASN A 97 -21.40 -7.69 -5.65
C ASN A 97 -20.40 -8.62 -4.96
N THR A 98 -19.30 -8.91 -5.62
CA THR A 98 -18.29 -9.85 -5.14
C THR A 98 -17.18 -9.20 -4.33
N GLY A 99 -16.93 -7.90 -4.50
CA GLY A 99 -15.81 -7.21 -3.90
C GLY A 99 -14.46 -7.49 -4.59
N PHE A 100 -14.45 -8.33 -5.66
CA PHE A 100 -13.25 -8.72 -6.36
C PHE A 100 -12.70 -7.57 -7.22
N MET A 101 -11.38 -7.48 -7.35
CA MET A 101 -10.71 -6.44 -8.12
C MET A 101 -9.84 -7.03 -9.22
N GLY A 102 -10.14 -6.66 -10.46
CA GLY A 102 -9.42 -7.15 -11.64
C GLY A 102 -9.86 -8.55 -12.08
N ASN A 103 -8.97 -9.25 -12.80
CA ASN A 103 -9.25 -10.55 -13.42
C ASN A 103 -8.43 -11.71 -12.84
N SER A 104 -7.68 -11.48 -11.79
CA SER A 104 -6.83 -12.49 -11.13
C SER A 104 -6.58 -12.15 -9.67
N MET A 105 -6.22 -13.17 -8.87
CA MET A 105 -5.80 -12.98 -7.48
C MET A 105 -4.56 -12.10 -7.34
N TYR A 106 -3.71 -12.03 -8.38
CA TYR A 106 -2.60 -11.08 -8.43
C TYR A 106 -3.09 -9.64 -8.33
N HIS A 107 -4.02 -9.24 -9.21
CA HIS A 107 -4.60 -7.90 -9.17
C HIS A 107 -5.36 -7.64 -7.89
N HIS A 108 -6.17 -8.60 -7.47
CA HIS A 108 -6.96 -8.49 -6.25
C HIS A 108 -6.07 -8.33 -5.01
N GLY A 109 -5.03 -9.14 -4.88
CA GLY A 109 -4.11 -9.12 -3.75
C GLY A 109 -3.38 -7.78 -3.60
N PHE A 110 -2.75 -7.28 -4.67
CA PHE A 110 -2.02 -6.01 -4.62
C PHE A 110 -2.95 -4.80 -4.44
N ALA A 111 -4.13 -4.81 -5.03
CA ALA A 111 -5.11 -3.75 -4.84
C ALA A 111 -5.63 -3.74 -3.39
N THR A 112 -5.91 -4.93 -2.81
CA THR A 112 -6.34 -5.07 -1.41
C THR A 112 -5.26 -4.59 -0.45
N LEU A 113 -4.00 -4.97 -0.69
CA LEU A 113 -2.86 -4.52 0.12
C LEU A 113 -2.73 -2.99 0.09
N ALA A 114 -2.83 -2.39 -1.09
CA ALA A 114 -2.77 -0.93 -1.23
C ALA A 114 -3.92 -0.20 -0.52
N LEU A 115 -5.14 -0.77 -0.52
CA LEU A 115 -6.25 -0.24 0.27
C LEU A 115 -5.98 -0.37 1.77
N ALA A 116 -5.37 -1.46 2.23
CA ALA A 116 -5.03 -1.66 3.64
C ALA A 116 -3.97 -0.65 4.11
N GLU A 117 -2.93 -0.40 3.32
CA GLU A 117 -1.91 0.61 3.61
C GLU A 117 -2.47 2.04 3.62
N ALA A 118 -3.45 2.32 2.76
CA ALA A 118 -4.10 3.63 2.73
C ALA A 118 -5.12 3.83 3.86
N TYR A 119 -5.69 2.73 4.38
CA TYR A 119 -6.72 2.79 5.42
C TYR A 119 -6.15 3.38 6.71
N GLY A 120 -6.76 4.46 7.19
CA GLY A 120 -6.30 5.20 8.36
C GLY A 120 -5.15 6.18 8.11
N ALA A 121 -4.42 6.08 6.99
CA ALA A 121 -3.37 7.03 6.60
C ALA A 121 -3.92 8.16 5.71
N VAL A 122 -4.88 7.85 4.83
CA VAL A 122 -5.49 8.80 3.91
C VAL A 122 -6.82 9.33 4.46
N ASP A 123 -6.97 10.64 4.47
CA ASP A 123 -8.22 11.29 4.87
C ASP A 123 -9.30 11.13 3.78
N GLU A 124 -10.30 10.32 4.08
CA GLU A 124 -11.39 10.00 3.17
C GLU A 124 -12.31 11.18 2.84
N ARG A 125 -12.35 12.21 3.69
CA ARG A 125 -13.22 13.39 3.48
C ARG A 125 -12.94 14.10 2.16
N ASN A 126 -11.69 14.04 1.70
CA ASN A 126 -11.23 14.65 0.46
C ASN A 126 -10.95 13.62 -0.64
N LEU A 127 -11.34 12.37 -0.44
CA LEU A 127 -11.09 11.32 -1.43
C LEU A 127 -11.90 11.56 -2.70
N TRP A 128 -13.18 11.85 -2.58
CA TRP A 128 -14.09 12.04 -3.71
C TRP A 128 -14.37 13.53 -3.98
N PRO A 129 -14.52 13.92 -5.25
CA PRO A 129 -14.97 15.27 -5.58
C PRO A 129 -16.32 15.61 -4.94
N ALA A 130 -16.58 16.91 -4.75
CA ALA A 130 -17.85 17.36 -4.22
C ALA A 130 -19.01 16.87 -5.11
N GLY A 131 -20.01 16.23 -4.48
CA GLY A 131 -21.18 15.66 -5.14
C GLY A 131 -21.06 14.21 -5.59
N GLU A 132 -19.86 13.63 -5.63
CA GLU A 132 -19.67 12.21 -5.98
C GLU A 132 -19.65 11.30 -4.74
N ALA A 133 -19.23 11.80 -3.59
CA ALA A 133 -18.98 11.04 -2.37
C ALA A 133 -20.17 10.17 -1.92
N ALA A 134 -21.41 10.65 -2.07
CA ALA A 134 -22.63 9.96 -1.60
C ALA A 134 -22.85 8.60 -2.30
N ASN A 135 -22.34 8.42 -3.51
CA ASN A 135 -22.55 7.21 -4.32
C ASN A 135 -21.30 6.33 -4.40
N GLN A 136 -20.25 6.66 -3.66
CA GLN A 136 -18.97 5.98 -3.72
C GLN A 136 -18.63 5.30 -2.38
N ARG A 137 -17.85 4.22 -2.47
CA ARG A 137 -17.39 3.53 -1.27
C ARG A 137 -16.26 4.31 -0.60
N SER A 138 -16.23 4.21 0.73
CA SER A 138 -15.05 4.57 1.52
C SER A 138 -13.91 3.57 1.31
N ILE A 139 -12.69 3.92 1.69
CA ILE A 139 -11.55 3.00 1.68
C ILE A 139 -11.86 1.79 2.56
N GLY A 140 -12.41 2.02 3.76
CA GLY A 140 -12.76 0.96 4.69
C GLY A 140 -13.82 -0.01 4.14
N ALA A 141 -14.89 0.50 3.51
CA ALA A 141 -15.91 -0.34 2.90
C ALA A 141 -15.38 -1.16 1.71
N ALA A 142 -14.51 -0.56 0.89
CA ALA A 142 -13.87 -1.26 -0.22
C ALA A 142 -12.90 -2.34 0.27
N LEU A 143 -12.13 -2.06 1.32
CA LEU A 143 -11.22 -3.02 1.95
C LEU A 143 -11.98 -4.20 2.55
N GLU A 144 -13.07 -3.96 3.28
CA GLU A 144 -13.89 -5.02 3.86
C GLU A 144 -14.42 -5.98 2.80
N LEU A 145 -14.95 -5.45 1.69
CA LEU A 145 -15.44 -6.26 0.58
C LEU A 145 -14.31 -7.07 -0.08
N ALA A 146 -13.14 -6.46 -0.24
CA ALA A 146 -11.98 -7.12 -0.83
C ALA A 146 -11.48 -8.29 0.05
N VAL A 147 -11.37 -8.09 1.36
CA VAL A 147 -10.98 -9.14 2.30
C VAL A 147 -12.02 -10.27 2.30
N ARG A 148 -13.32 -9.96 2.27
CA ARG A 148 -14.38 -10.96 2.14
C ARG A 148 -14.21 -11.79 0.87
N ALA A 149 -13.99 -11.15 -0.28
CA ALA A 149 -13.75 -11.83 -1.54
C ALA A 149 -12.56 -12.81 -1.45
N ALA A 150 -11.43 -12.38 -0.85
CA ALA A 150 -10.27 -13.23 -0.66
C ALA A 150 -10.57 -14.46 0.22
N VAL A 151 -11.27 -14.28 1.34
CA VAL A 151 -11.62 -15.36 2.27
C VAL A 151 -12.60 -16.35 1.65
N THR A 152 -13.58 -15.89 0.88
CA THR A 152 -14.58 -16.76 0.26
C THR A 152 -14.09 -17.47 -1.00
N SER A 153 -12.91 -17.09 -1.51
CA SER A 153 -12.29 -17.70 -2.70
C SER A 153 -11.36 -18.88 -2.37
N GLN A 154 -11.24 -19.25 -1.09
CA GLN A 154 -10.35 -20.35 -0.63
C GLN A 154 -11.06 -21.74 -0.73
#